data_dd9f74c93a68c42f74ff6158ed1b69ed
#
_entry.id   dd9f74c93a68c42f74ff6158ed1b69ed
#
_cell.length_a   1.000
_cell.length_b   1.000
_cell.length_c   1.000
_cell.angle_alpha   90.00
_cell.angle_beta   90.00
_cell.angle_gamma   90.00
#
_symmetry.space_group_name_H-M   'P 1'
#
loop_
_entity.id
_entity.type
_entity.pdbx_description
1 polymer ?
#
loop_
_entity_poly.entity_id
_entity_poly.type
_entity_poly.pdbx_seq_one_letter_code
_entity_poly.pdbx_strand_id
1 'polypeptide(L)'
;DSKMQQDVITYLNLLDDQLKVTEDYSQSSSDYYEEWNKVYDKRSAQLKKLVDNYGLEVGEKYKDDFNDLIKNGKSVAEKTRYEDAINSLIQGANFEKSDDGYGLYTYTAVVENTSGISFSNVSLTLALYDADDIKAEETYADTSSWAPGEKVKFEAMSDVDAARVVASVSSYDVNK
;
A
#
# COMPACT_ATOMS: atom_id res chain seq x y z
N ASP A 1 -21.75 13.37 19.38
CA ASP A 1 -21.65 12.57 18.15
C ASP A 1 -20.78 11.35 18.44
N SER A 2 -21.35 10.13 18.33
CA SER A 2 -20.65 8.87 18.66
C SER A 2 -19.42 8.62 17.76
N LYS A 3 -19.45 9.10 16.51
CA LYS A 3 -18.34 8.99 15.57
C LYS A 3 -17.17 9.87 15.98
N MET A 4 -17.41 11.11 16.35
CA MET A 4 -16.38 12.02 16.86
C MET A 4 -15.74 11.45 18.13
N GLN A 5 -16.56 10.93 19.05
CA GLN A 5 -16.07 10.29 20.27
C GLN A 5 -15.13 9.11 19.95
N GLN A 6 -15.52 8.26 19.00
CA GLN A 6 -14.72 7.13 18.57
C GLN A 6 -13.39 7.59 17.95
N ASP A 7 -13.41 8.62 17.10
CA ASP A 7 -12.21 9.18 16.45
C ASP A 7 -11.26 9.79 17.49
N VAL A 8 -11.77 10.44 18.54
CA VAL A 8 -10.96 10.94 19.65
C VAL A 8 -10.35 9.81 20.47
N ILE A 9 -11.14 8.78 20.80
CA ILE A 9 -10.64 7.61 21.54
C ILE A 9 -9.54 6.92 20.74
N THR A 10 -9.71 6.77 19.42
CA THR A 10 -8.67 6.22 18.54
C THR A 10 -7.37 7.01 18.63
N TYR A 11 -7.45 8.35 18.61
CA TYR A 11 -6.27 9.21 18.76
C TYR A 11 -5.58 9.04 20.11
N LEU A 12 -6.37 8.96 21.20
CA LEU A 12 -5.83 8.77 22.56
C LEU A 12 -5.15 7.40 22.71
N ASN A 13 -5.71 6.36 22.13
CA ASN A 13 -5.08 5.03 22.12
C ASN A 13 -3.75 5.04 21.36
N LEU A 14 -3.66 5.78 20.25
CA LEU A 14 -2.40 5.92 19.50
C LEU A 14 -1.34 6.72 20.28
N LEU A 15 -1.72 7.65 21.16
CA LEU A 15 -0.79 8.29 22.08
C LEU A 15 -0.25 7.29 23.13
N ASP A 16 -1.13 6.44 23.66
CA ASP A 16 -0.74 5.38 24.58
C ASP A 16 0.18 4.35 23.91
N ASP A 17 -0.14 3.93 22.70
CA ASP A 17 0.70 3.03 21.90
C ASP A 17 2.10 3.65 21.64
N GLN A 18 2.18 4.96 21.40
CA GLN A 18 3.47 5.63 21.21
C GLN A 18 4.29 5.68 22.48
N LEU A 19 3.66 5.83 23.64
CA LEU A 19 4.35 5.72 24.95
C LEU A 19 4.89 4.31 25.18
N LYS A 20 4.09 3.27 24.87
CA LYS A 20 4.53 1.86 24.98
C LYS A 20 5.77 1.58 24.12
N VAL A 21 5.87 2.14 22.91
CA VAL A 21 7.08 1.99 22.10
C VAL A 21 8.32 2.49 22.85
N THR A 22 8.21 3.59 23.62
CA THR A 22 9.34 4.10 24.43
C THR A 22 9.68 3.23 25.63
N GLU A 23 8.73 2.43 26.11
CA GLU A 23 8.91 1.52 27.26
C GLU A 23 9.44 0.15 26.80
N ASP A 24 8.94 -0.36 25.67
CA ASP A 24 9.20 -1.71 25.18
C ASP A 24 10.48 -1.83 24.36
N TYR A 25 10.94 -0.73 23.73
CA TYR A 25 12.09 -0.74 22.82
C TYR A 25 13.20 0.21 23.30
N SER A 26 14.45 -0.21 23.12
CA SER A 26 15.60 0.66 23.34
C SER A 26 15.65 1.75 22.28
N GLN A 27 15.71 3.03 22.68
CA GLN A 27 15.78 4.19 21.77
C GLN A 27 16.98 4.17 20.81
N SER A 28 17.95 3.30 21.03
CA SER A 28 19.11 3.11 20.14
C SER A 28 18.92 1.96 19.12
N SER A 29 17.81 1.23 19.16
CA SER A 29 17.56 0.09 18.27
C SER A 29 16.84 0.51 16.98
N SER A 30 17.07 -0.23 15.89
CA SER A 30 16.32 -0.09 14.65
C SER A 30 14.83 -0.33 14.86
N ASP A 31 14.48 -1.32 15.69
CA ASP A 31 13.10 -1.71 15.98
C ASP A 31 12.32 -0.58 16.67
N TYR A 32 13.00 0.21 17.54
CA TYR A 32 12.40 1.40 18.14
C TYR A 32 11.97 2.40 17.07
N TYR A 33 12.86 2.72 16.12
CA TYR A 33 12.55 3.70 15.07
C TYR A 33 11.47 3.20 14.13
N GLU A 34 11.46 1.90 13.82
CA GLU A 34 10.44 1.30 12.97
C GLU A 34 9.06 1.37 13.63
N GLU A 35 8.92 0.90 14.88
CA GLU A 35 7.65 0.89 15.59
C GLU A 35 7.19 2.31 15.95
N TRP A 36 8.12 3.21 16.33
CA TRP A 36 7.82 4.62 16.54
C TRP A 36 7.22 5.27 15.29
N ASN A 37 7.83 5.08 14.13
CA ASN A 37 7.34 5.65 12.88
C ASN A 37 5.98 5.10 12.50
N LYS A 38 5.74 3.79 12.66
CA LYS A 38 4.42 3.19 12.41
C LYS A 38 3.31 3.84 13.24
N VAL A 39 3.56 4.04 14.53
CA VAL A 39 2.57 4.68 15.42
C VAL A 39 2.45 6.17 15.14
N TYR A 40 3.56 6.85 14.87
CA TYR A 40 3.59 8.27 14.50
C TYR A 40 2.77 8.54 13.24
N ASP A 41 2.89 7.70 12.22
CA ASP A 41 2.13 7.82 10.97
C ASP A 41 0.62 7.63 11.22
N LYS A 42 0.24 6.59 11.96
CA LYS A 42 -1.18 6.35 12.34
C LYS A 42 -1.74 7.52 13.13
N ARG A 43 -0.98 8.04 14.10
CA ARG A 43 -1.40 9.19 14.93
C ARG A 43 -1.56 10.45 14.09
N SER A 44 -0.63 10.72 13.17
CA SER A 44 -0.68 11.86 12.27
C SER A 44 -1.88 11.80 11.32
N ALA A 45 -2.17 10.63 10.76
CA ALA A 45 -3.35 10.41 9.93
C ALA A 45 -4.66 10.59 10.72
N GLN A 46 -4.73 10.08 11.95
CA GLN A 46 -5.91 10.25 12.81
C GLN A 46 -6.09 11.71 13.25
N LEU A 47 -4.99 12.44 13.55
CA LEU A 47 -5.06 13.85 13.87
C LEU A 47 -5.58 14.66 12.67
N LYS A 48 -5.06 14.38 11.47
CA LYS A 48 -5.56 15.01 10.25
C LYS A 48 -7.06 14.76 10.05
N LYS A 49 -7.54 13.55 10.29
CA LYS A 49 -8.96 13.21 10.24
C LYS A 49 -9.80 14.03 11.24
N LEU A 50 -9.28 14.26 12.45
CA LEU A 50 -9.95 15.11 13.46
C LEU A 50 -10.03 16.58 13.00
N VAL A 51 -8.97 17.09 12.37
CA VAL A 51 -8.96 18.44 11.79
C VAL A 51 -9.97 18.55 10.65
N ASP A 52 -9.91 17.64 9.68
CA ASP A 52 -10.73 17.70 8.46
C ASP A 52 -12.23 17.55 8.77
N ASN A 53 -12.59 16.65 9.69
CA ASN A 53 -13.99 16.33 9.97
C ASN A 53 -14.62 17.21 11.05
N TYR A 54 -13.83 17.72 11.99
CA TYR A 54 -14.36 18.39 13.19
C TYR A 54 -13.74 19.76 13.45
N GLY A 55 -12.82 20.24 12.61
CA GLY A 55 -12.20 21.54 12.75
C GLY A 55 -11.33 21.67 14.01
N LEU A 56 -10.63 20.58 14.40
CA LEU A 56 -9.75 20.62 15.56
C LEU A 56 -8.65 21.69 15.38
N GLU A 57 -8.52 22.57 16.36
CA GLU A 57 -7.49 23.60 16.43
C GLU A 57 -6.66 23.45 17.71
N VAL A 58 -5.45 23.98 17.70
CA VAL A 58 -4.55 24.02 18.87
C VAL A 58 -4.14 25.45 19.21
N GLY A 59 -3.76 25.67 20.47
CA GLY A 59 -3.21 26.96 20.89
C GLY A 59 -1.87 27.27 20.22
N GLU A 60 -1.53 28.57 20.08
CA GLU A 60 -0.32 29.08 19.40
C GLU A 60 0.97 28.34 19.81
N LYS A 61 1.11 28.03 21.10
CA LYS A 61 2.29 27.35 21.65
C LYS A 61 2.59 25.99 20.98
N TYR A 62 1.58 25.31 20.45
CA TYR A 62 1.69 23.95 19.91
C TYR A 62 1.51 23.90 18.39
N LYS A 63 1.45 25.06 17.72
CA LYS A 63 1.18 25.11 16.28
C LYS A 63 2.25 24.44 15.42
N ASP A 64 3.50 24.57 15.77
CA ASP A 64 4.60 24.01 14.97
C ASP A 64 4.54 22.46 15.00
N ASP A 65 4.48 21.88 16.18
CA ASP A 65 4.35 20.42 16.34
C ASP A 65 3.07 19.89 15.68
N PHE A 66 1.97 20.65 15.80
CA PHE A 66 0.70 20.31 15.17
C PHE A 66 0.78 20.34 13.65
N ASN A 67 1.42 21.36 13.06
CA ASN A 67 1.59 21.48 11.62
C ASN A 67 2.46 20.37 11.06
N ASP A 68 3.50 19.94 11.78
CA ASP A 68 4.35 18.82 11.38
C ASP A 68 3.55 17.50 11.37
N LEU A 69 2.71 17.27 12.38
CA LEU A 69 1.81 16.11 12.41
C LEU A 69 0.80 16.15 11.26
N ILE A 70 0.21 17.31 10.97
CA ILE A 70 -0.74 17.47 9.86
C ILE A 70 -0.05 17.24 8.51
N LYS A 71 1.16 17.74 8.33
CA LYS A 71 1.97 17.52 7.11
C LYS A 71 2.27 16.03 6.92
N ASN A 72 2.70 15.35 7.98
CA ASN A 72 2.92 13.90 7.94
C ASN A 72 1.62 13.15 7.65
N GLY A 73 0.52 13.49 8.30
CA GLY A 73 -0.79 12.89 8.06
C GLY A 73 -1.27 13.05 6.61
N LYS A 74 -0.94 14.16 5.92
CA LYS A 74 -1.19 14.32 4.49
C LYS A 74 -0.37 13.34 3.67
N SER A 75 0.93 13.21 3.95
CA SER A 75 1.83 12.30 3.26
C SER A 75 1.37 10.84 3.42
N VAL A 76 0.99 10.45 4.62
CA VAL A 76 0.44 9.10 4.90
C VAL A 76 -0.86 8.87 4.14
N ALA A 77 -1.78 9.83 4.14
CA ALA A 77 -3.05 9.71 3.42
C ALA A 77 -2.86 9.61 1.89
N GLU A 78 -1.89 10.36 1.33
CA GLU A 78 -1.53 10.25 -0.09
C GLU A 78 -0.92 8.87 -0.40
N LYS A 79 0.00 8.40 0.42
CA LYS A 79 0.62 7.08 0.26
C LYS A 79 -0.44 5.97 0.30
N THR A 80 -1.30 5.97 1.31
CA THR A 80 -2.41 5.00 1.41
C THR A 80 -3.32 5.06 0.19
N ARG A 81 -3.67 6.26 -0.29
CA ARG A 81 -4.47 6.41 -1.51
C ARG A 81 -3.81 5.79 -2.74
N TYR A 82 -2.49 5.93 -2.88
CA TYR A 82 -1.76 5.34 -3.99
C TYR A 82 -1.68 3.81 -3.88
N GLU A 83 -1.41 3.30 -2.67
CA GLU A 83 -1.38 1.86 -2.37
C GLU A 83 -2.75 1.21 -2.63
N ASP A 84 -3.84 1.80 -2.12
CA ASP A 84 -5.20 1.30 -2.34
C ASP A 84 -5.58 1.32 -3.82
N ALA A 85 -5.21 2.39 -4.53
CA ALA A 85 -5.52 2.54 -5.94
C ALA A 85 -4.83 1.45 -6.79
N ILE A 86 -3.51 1.28 -6.64
CA ILE A 86 -2.78 0.30 -7.43
C ILE A 86 -3.17 -1.14 -7.07
N ASN A 87 -3.37 -1.43 -5.78
CA ASN A 87 -3.84 -2.74 -5.33
C ASN A 87 -5.22 -3.07 -5.89
N SER A 88 -6.14 -2.09 -5.95
CA SER A 88 -7.47 -2.29 -6.54
C SER A 88 -7.41 -2.61 -8.03
N LEU A 89 -6.47 -2.00 -8.78
CA LEU A 89 -6.26 -2.30 -10.20
C LEU A 89 -5.76 -3.74 -10.38
N ILE A 90 -4.85 -4.19 -9.53
CA ILE A 90 -4.24 -5.52 -9.66
C ILE A 90 -5.13 -6.64 -9.12
N GLN A 91 -5.94 -6.38 -8.09
CA GLN A 91 -6.92 -7.37 -7.60
C GLN A 91 -7.95 -7.77 -8.66
N GLY A 92 -8.23 -6.90 -9.64
CA GLY A 92 -9.11 -7.17 -10.78
C GLY A 92 -8.41 -7.84 -11.97
N ALA A 93 -7.08 -8.00 -11.93
CA ALA A 93 -6.31 -8.55 -13.04
C ALA A 93 -6.53 -10.06 -13.17
N ASN A 94 -6.98 -10.48 -14.35
CA ASN A 94 -7.13 -11.88 -14.70
C ASN A 94 -5.95 -12.31 -15.59
N PHE A 95 -5.06 -13.16 -15.07
CA PHE A 95 -3.92 -13.68 -15.79
C PHE A 95 -4.33 -14.93 -16.59
N GLU A 96 -4.27 -14.82 -17.91
CA GLU A 96 -4.50 -15.92 -18.82
C GLU A 96 -3.18 -16.66 -19.08
N LYS A 97 -3.23 -17.99 -19.06
CA LYS A 97 -2.10 -18.86 -19.35
C LYS A 97 -2.11 -19.26 -20.82
N SER A 98 -0.95 -19.18 -21.47
CA SER A 98 -0.70 -19.80 -22.77
C SER A 98 0.50 -20.75 -22.68
N ASP A 99 0.41 -21.90 -23.35
CA ASP A 99 1.47 -22.93 -23.46
C ASP A 99 2.15 -22.76 -24.82
N ASP A 100 3.49 -22.69 -24.83
CA ASP A 100 4.29 -22.62 -26.07
C ASP A 100 4.56 -24.00 -26.70
N GLY A 101 4.17 -25.06 -26.01
CA GLY A 101 4.37 -26.44 -26.43
C GLY A 101 5.80 -26.98 -26.17
N TYR A 102 6.66 -26.21 -25.52
CA TYR A 102 8.05 -26.58 -25.18
C TYR A 102 8.30 -26.63 -23.66
N GLY A 103 7.23 -26.57 -22.87
CA GLY A 103 7.30 -26.61 -21.40
C GLY A 103 7.48 -25.24 -20.74
N LEU A 104 7.23 -24.16 -21.50
CA LEU A 104 7.14 -22.83 -20.97
C LEU A 104 5.70 -22.32 -21.07
N TYR A 105 5.25 -21.69 -20.01
CA TYR A 105 3.93 -21.06 -19.91
C TYR A 105 4.09 -19.55 -19.79
N THR A 106 3.30 -18.82 -20.55
CA THR A 106 3.22 -17.37 -20.46
C THR A 106 1.93 -16.98 -19.76
N TYR A 107 2.04 -16.17 -18.71
CA TYR A 107 0.92 -15.62 -17.93
C TYR A 107 0.75 -14.16 -18.28
N THR A 108 -0.40 -13.79 -18.85
CA THR A 108 -0.64 -12.45 -19.40
C THR A 108 -1.92 -11.86 -18.84
N ALA A 109 -1.87 -10.62 -18.38
CA ALA A 109 -3.05 -9.82 -18.04
C ALA A 109 -2.97 -8.43 -18.70
N VAL A 110 -4.09 -7.95 -19.24
CA VAL A 110 -4.22 -6.57 -19.71
C VAL A 110 -5.05 -5.79 -18.70
N VAL A 111 -4.46 -4.77 -18.10
CA VAL A 111 -5.12 -3.96 -17.05
C VAL A 111 -5.15 -2.50 -17.47
N GLU A 112 -6.34 -1.87 -17.37
CA GLU A 112 -6.54 -0.44 -17.59
C GLU A 112 -6.35 0.32 -16.28
N ASN A 113 -5.56 1.38 -16.30
CA ASN A 113 -5.42 2.26 -15.15
C ASN A 113 -6.62 3.20 -15.01
N THR A 114 -7.59 2.80 -14.22
CA THR A 114 -8.81 3.59 -13.93
C THR A 114 -8.69 4.47 -12.69
N SER A 115 -7.51 4.49 -12.01
CA SER A 115 -7.33 5.17 -10.73
C SER A 115 -7.22 6.70 -10.81
N GLY A 116 -6.93 7.24 -12.01
CA GLY A 116 -6.61 8.66 -12.18
C GLY A 116 -5.21 9.07 -11.67
N ILE A 117 -4.38 8.12 -11.26
CA ILE A 117 -3.00 8.32 -10.77
C ILE A 117 -2.04 7.77 -11.82
N SER A 118 -0.97 8.53 -12.14
CA SER A 118 0.08 8.06 -13.04
C SER A 118 1.12 7.27 -12.25
N PHE A 119 1.30 6.00 -12.61
CA PHE A 119 2.32 5.12 -12.04
C PHE A 119 3.49 4.91 -13.01
N SER A 120 4.65 4.57 -12.46
CA SER A 120 5.82 4.12 -13.22
C SER A 120 6.58 3.06 -12.43
N ASN A 121 7.46 2.33 -13.13
CA ASN A 121 8.27 1.26 -12.53
C ASN A 121 7.43 0.29 -11.69
N VAL A 122 6.24 -0.07 -12.21
CA VAL A 122 5.34 -0.99 -11.50
C VAL A 122 5.86 -2.40 -11.68
N SER A 123 6.10 -3.09 -10.56
CA SER A 123 6.50 -4.49 -10.52
C SER A 123 5.48 -5.31 -9.73
N LEU A 124 5.09 -6.43 -10.29
CA LEU A 124 4.17 -7.39 -9.71
C LEU A 124 4.89 -8.69 -9.39
N THR A 125 4.57 -9.31 -8.26
CA THR A 125 4.85 -10.70 -7.97
C THR A 125 3.63 -11.53 -8.33
N LEU A 126 3.82 -12.57 -9.13
CA LEU A 126 2.81 -13.54 -9.49
C LEU A 126 3.09 -14.87 -8.77
N ALA A 127 2.28 -15.19 -7.76
CA ALA A 127 2.34 -16.47 -7.09
C ALA A 127 1.56 -17.50 -7.93
N LEU A 128 2.25 -18.55 -8.35
CA LEU A 128 1.73 -19.62 -9.19
C LEU A 128 1.34 -20.81 -8.31
N TYR A 129 0.10 -21.26 -8.42
CA TYR A 129 -0.47 -22.37 -7.65
C TYR A 129 -0.82 -23.53 -8.59
N ASP A 130 -0.50 -24.75 -8.17
CA ASP A 130 -0.87 -25.97 -8.87
C ASP A 130 -2.36 -26.33 -8.70
N ALA A 131 -2.76 -27.50 -9.21
CA ALA A 131 -4.14 -27.97 -9.14
C ALA A 131 -4.60 -28.34 -7.72
N ASP A 132 -3.68 -28.56 -6.79
CA ASP A 132 -3.93 -28.85 -5.38
C ASP A 132 -3.92 -27.58 -4.51
N ASP A 133 -3.88 -26.41 -5.14
CA ASP A 133 -3.80 -25.09 -4.51
C ASP A 133 -2.51 -24.88 -3.68
N ILE A 134 -1.45 -25.59 -4.04
CA ILE A 134 -0.13 -25.43 -3.44
C ILE A 134 0.67 -24.42 -4.26
N LYS A 135 1.28 -23.43 -3.58
CA LYS A 135 2.17 -22.48 -4.24
C LYS A 135 3.41 -23.18 -4.75
N ALA A 136 3.55 -23.28 -6.06
CA ALA A 136 4.66 -23.95 -6.73
C ALA A 136 5.83 -23.00 -6.99
N GLU A 137 5.56 -21.73 -7.39
CA GLU A 137 6.59 -20.77 -7.77
C GLU A 137 6.11 -19.32 -7.58
N GLU A 138 7.05 -18.38 -7.64
CA GLU A 138 6.82 -16.95 -7.87
C GLU A 138 7.55 -16.49 -9.12
N THR A 139 6.87 -15.74 -9.97
CA THR A 139 7.46 -15.05 -11.13
C THR A 139 7.06 -13.57 -11.10
N TYR A 140 7.60 -12.77 -12.03
CA TYR A 140 7.46 -11.31 -11.98
C TYR A 140 6.98 -10.77 -13.32
N ALA A 141 6.16 -9.72 -13.25
CA ALA A 141 5.73 -8.94 -14.41
C ALA A 141 5.86 -7.46 -14.10
N ASP A 142 6.26 -6.65 -15.08
CA ASP A 142 6.50 -5.23 -14.87
C ASP A 142 6.01 -4.35 -16.02
N THR A 143 5.89 -3.06 -15.73
CA THR A 143 5.76 -2.00 -16.73
C THR A 143 6.53 -0.76 -16.29
N SER A 144 7.17 -0.08 -17.25
CA SER A 144 7.93 1.14 -16.98
C SER A 144 7.04 2.38 -16.79
N SER A 145 5.83 2.38 -17.37
CA SER A 145 4.88 3.49 -17.25
C SER A 145 3.44 2.98 -17.30
N TRP A 146 2.53 3.67 -16.62
CA TRP A 146 1.11 3.34 -16.59
C TRP A 146 0.27 4.59 -16.29
N ALA A 147 -0.02 5.35 -17.33
CA ALA A 147 -0.78 6.59 -17.23
C ALA A 147 -2.29 6.33 -17.00
N PRO A 148 -3.04 7.29 -16.43
CA PRO A 148 -4.49 7.17 -16.31
C PRO A 148 -5.17 6.90 -17.66
N GLY A 149 -6.04 5.89 -17.72
CA GLY A 149 -6.73 5.43 -18.92
C GLY A 149 -5.89 4.54 -19.83
N GLU A 150 -4.59 4.36 -19.55
CA GLU A 150 -3.73 3.49 -20.33
C GLU A 150 -3.97 2.02 -19.98
N LYS A 151 -3.96 1.16 -21.04
CA LYS A 151 -3.97 -0.29 -20.90
C LYS A 151 -2.56 -0.81 -21.07
N VAL A 152 -2.06 -1.49 -20.05
CA VAL A 152 -0.76 -2.16 -20.12
C VAL A 152 -0.95 -3.68 -20.05
N LYS A 153 -0.03 -4.39 -20.73
CA LYS A 153 0.05 -5.84 -20.68
C LYS A 153 1.14 -6.21 -19.67
N PHE A 154 0.75 -6.86 -18.60
CA PHE A 154 1.68 -7.54 -17.69
C PHE A 154 1.90 -8.96 -18.20
N GLU A 155 3.14 -9.36 -18.33
CA GLU A 155 3.52 -10.67 -18.88
C GLU A 155 4.66 -11.27 -18.05
N ALA A 156 4.51 -12.54 -17.70
CA ALA A 156 5.52 -13.32 -17.01
C ALA A 156 5.62 -14.72 -17.62
N MET A 157 6.78 -15.33 -17.53
CA MET A 157 7.04 -16.69 -17.99
C MET A 157 7.46 -17.58 -16.82
N SER A 158 7.11 -18.86 -16.91
CA SER A 158 7.51 -19.90 -15.96
C SER A 158 7.41 -21.27 -16.64
N ASP A 159 8.14 -22.26 -16.14
CA ASP A 159 8.01 -23.68 -16.50
C ASP A 159 6.92 -24.39 -15.67
N VAL A 160 6.31 -23.71 -14.72
CA VAL A 160 5.21 -24.24 -13.90
C VAL A 160 3.88 -24.13 -14.65
N ASP A 161 3.17 -25.24 -14.79
CA ASP A 161 1.79 -25.31 -15.28
C ASP A 161 0.80 -24.92 -14.16
N ALA A 162 0.68 -23.62 -13.88
CA ALA A 162 -0.19 -23.17 -12.82
C ALA A 162 -1.68 -23.30 -13.18
N ALA A 163 -2.45 -23.78 -12.22
CA ALA A 163 -3.92 -23.79 -12.27
C ALA A 163 -4.52 -22.45 -11.83
N ARG A 164 -3.81 -21.69 -10.97
CA ARG A 164 -4.23 -20.39 -10.46
C ARG A 164 -3.04 -19.46 -10.29
N VAL A 165 -3.25 -18.18 -10.63
CA VAL A 165 -2.27 -17.11 -10.45
C VAL A 165 -2.85 -16.07 -9.47
N VAL A 166 -2.02 -15.66 -8.53
CA VAL A 166 -2.34 -14.55 -7.61
C VAL A 166 -1.28 -13.46 -7.79
N ALA A 167 -1.71 -12.31 -8.26
CA ALA A 167 -0.84 -11.15 -8.43
C ALA A 167 -0.87 -10.26 -7.19
N SER A 168 0.28 -9.72 -6.83
CA SER A 168 0.45 -8.69 -5.81
C SER A 168 1.43 -7.62 -6.28
N VAL A 169 1.26 -6.39 -5.81
CA VAL A 169 2.16 -5.28 -6.11
C VAL A 169 3.41 -5.40 -5.25
N SER A 170 4.59 -5.45 -5.87
CA SER A 170 5.88 -5.49 -5.19
C SER A 170 6.49 -4.10 -5.03
N SER A 171 6.42 -3.28 -6.08
CA SER A 171 6.91 -1.90 -6.06
C SER A 171 6.24 -1.05 -7.12
N TYR A 172 6.24 0.25 -6.92
CA TYR A 172 5.80 1.26 -7.89
C TYR A 172 6.32 2.63 -7.51
N ASP A 173 6.39 3.51 -8.49
CA ASP A 173 6.59 4.94 -8.32
C ASP A 173 5.33 5.70 -8.74
N VAL A 174 5.13 6.90 -8.16
CA VAL A 174 4.03 7.80 -8.54
C VAL A 174 4.62 9.03 -9.21
N ASN A 175 4.17 9.31 -10.44
CA ASN A 175 4.54 10.52 -11.18
C ASN A 175 3.64 11.68 -10.74
N LYS A 176 4.24 12.76 -10.23
CA LYS A 176 3.56 13.99 -9.80
C LYS A 176 3.46 14.99 -10.95
#